data_7497107702be5e2ef8964477302e9c18
#
_entry.id   7497107702be5e2ef8964477302e9c18
#
_cell.length_a   1.000
_cell.length_b   1.000
_cell.length_c   1.000
_cell.angle_alpha   90.00
_cell.angle_beta   90.00
_cell.angle_gamma   90.00
#
_symmetry.space_group_name_H-M   'P 1'
#
loop_
_entity.id
_entity.type
_entity.pdbx_description
1 polymer ?
#
loop_
_entity_poly.entity_id
_entity_poly.type
_entity_poly.pdbx_seq_one_letter_code
_entity_poly.pdbx_strand_id
1 'polypeptide(L)'
;MAYITKRGNSYSVRYTYEDEHGKSCDKWESFPTKEEATNRKKQIEHELAAGTFLIPSSVTVAEFLMDWLPKQCSKHKWAPKTYESNLSTIQNLIIPYIGSMEMQKLKPYHMENLYTTLSKTPCGSYIEGKKQELTEKQKQRFLSGTTIHEVHRLLGTAFQYAVEWGILAKSPVPVDSPKKSTQERTIWTVEEMRAALDSMEDPILHLAVHLTLVGALREGEIVGLTPEDIDFDAADGIGTFCINKSMQRVRKEALNQVDDGCIIKVFPDKLERSTTSLILKSTKTASSCRTIFMTSALKEELKKWLNQLAADEMKDPTRYHDSGMLFRLPNGLAVEPVLIRKKFLKWQDAHPEFPRIVFHGLRHSSATYQLMISGGDVKAVQGTTGHATADMLVNTYAHIQQSSRVELGRKFEEGFYAKQESPSPQAVPAAGEPTISMTALLELLKNADPEVKAQLRLALLT
;
A
#
# COMPACT_ATOMS: atom_id res chain seq x y z
N MET A 1 2.21 -51.22 11.56
CA MET A 1 2.06 -51.76 12.95
C MET A 1 3.21 -51.26 13.81
N ALA A 2 2.95 -50.89 15.07
CA ALA A 2 3.99 -50.43 15.99
C ALA A 2 4.31 -51.54 17.04
N TYR A 3 5.61 -51.70 17.36
CA TYR A 3 6.10 -52.74 18.32
C TYR A 3 6.93 -52.08 19.42
N ILE A 4 6.83 -52.59 20.64
CA ILE A 4 7.65 -52.14 21.77
C ILE A 4 8.74 -53.16 22.02
N THR A 5 9.99 -52.73 22.10
CA THR A 5 11.15 -53.57 22.43
C THR A 5 11.88 -52.96 23.62
N LYS A 6 12.23 -53.79 24.63
CA LYS A 6 13.07 -53.38 25.75
C LYS A 6 14.54 -53.40 25.34
N ARG A 7 15.28 -52.28 25.50
CA ARG A 7 16.72 -52.18 25.25
C ARG A 7 17.44 -51.65 26.49
N GLY A 8 18.05 -52.54 27.24
CA GLY A 8 18.68 -52.15 28.51
C GLY A 8 17.68 -51.53 29.48
N ASN A 9 17.93 -50.28 29.86
CA ASN A 9 17.05 -49.53 30.79
C ASN A 9 15.98 -48.66 30.09
N SER A 10 15.81 -48.80 28.77
CA SER A 10 14.82 -48.02 27.99
C SER A 10 13.88 -48.93 27.19
N TYR A 11 12.75 -48.39 26.80
CA TYR A 11 11.76 -49.03 25.93
C TYR A 11 11.70 -48.30 24.60
N SER A 12 11.87 -49.02 23.48
CA SER A 12 11.83 -48.44 22.14
C SER A 12 10.52 -48.83 21.43
N VAL A 13 9.84 -47.86 20.86
CA VAL A 13 8.70 -48.09 19.95
C VAL A 13 9.25 -48.09 18.54
N ARG A 14 9.10 -49.22 17.83
CA ARG A 14 9.40 -49.30 16.39
C ARG A 14 8.09 -49.27 15.63
N TYR A 15 8.04 -48.49 14.59
CA TYR A 15 6.89 -48.43 13.67
C TYR A 15 7.35 -48.20 12.24
N THR A 16 6.52 -48.70 11.32
CA THR A 16 6.72 -48.55 9.88
C THR A 16 5.69 -47.56 9.34
N TYR A 17 6.15 -46.67 8.51
CA TYR A 17 5.32 -45.69 7.80
C TYR A 17 5.75 -45.59 6.32
N GLU A 18 4.91 -45.07 5.45
CA GLU A 18 5.25 -44.78 4.07
C GLU A 18 5.71 -43.34 3.95
N ASP A 19 6.85 -43.11 3.28
CA ASP A 19 7.35 -41.75 2.99
C ASP A 19 6.55 -41.09 1.83
N GLU A 20 6.91 -39.87 1.46
CA GLU A 20 6.26 -39.10 0.39
C GLU A 20 6.33 -39.80 -0.98
N HIS A 21 7.21 -40.77 -1.15
CA HIS A 21 7.39 -41.54 -2.38
C HIS A 21 6.74 -42.94 -2.31
N GLY A 22 5.96 -43.19 -1.26
CA GLY A 22 5.31 -44.52 -1.03
C GLY A 22 6.30 -45.63 -0.59
N LYS A 23 7.54 -45.25 -0.20
CA LYS A 23 8.53 -46.22 0.30
C LYS A 23 8.32 -46.49 1.77
N SER A 24 8.31 -47.76 2.12
CA SER A 24 8.19 -48.20 3.52
C SER A 24 9.47 -47.85 4.30
N CYS A 25 9.33 -47.08 5.36
CA CYS A 25 10.39 -46.59 6.25
C CYS A 25 10.12 -47.02 7.69
N ASP A 26 11.17 -47.41 8.41
CA ASP A 26 11.12 -47.79 9.82
C ASP A 26 11.68 -46.67 10.70
N LYS A 27 11.02 -46.39 11.82
CA LYS A 27 11.51 -45.44 12.83
C LYS A 27 11.46 -46.01 14.22
N TRP A 28 12.40 -45.62 15.07
CA TRP A 28 12.48 -45.98 16.48
C TRP A 28 12.46 -44.74 17.34
N GLU A 29 11.62 -44.76 18.37
CA GLU A 29 11.56 -43.74 19.41
C GLU A 29 11.82 -44.43 20.76
N SER A 30 12.75 -43.89 21.58
CA SER A 30 13.13 -44.52 22.86
C SER A 30 12.55 -43.71 24.03
N PHE A 31 12.04 -44.44 25.02
CA PHE A 31 11.37 -43.87 26.21
C PHE A 31 11.95 -44.51 27.50
N PRO A 32 12.06 -43.75 28.60
CA PRO A 32 12.57 -44.24 29.85
C PRO A 32 11.61 -45.25 30.50
N THR A 33 10.30 -45.14 30.28
CA THR A 33 9.30 -46.02 30.89
C THR A 33 8.51 -46.82 29.87
N LYS A 34 8.02 -47.99 30.28
CA LYS A 34 7.14 -48.85 29.46
C LYS A 34 5.79 -48.18 29.20
N GLU A 35 5.32 -47.38 30.15
CA GLU A 35 4.04 -46.67 30.05
C GLU A 35 4.08 -45.62 28.95
N GLU A 36 5.11 -44.78 28.93
CA GLU A 36 5.32 -43.76 27.86
C GLU A 36 5.42 -44.43 26.49
N ALA A 37 6.19 -45.52 26.37
CA ALA A 37 6.29 -46.28 25.13
C ALA A 37 4.93 -46.85 24.69
N THR A 38 4.10 -47.32 25.64
CA THR A 38 2.77 -47.86 25.34
C THR A 38 1.81 -46.75 24.88
N ASN A 39 1.83 -45.60 25.54
CA ASN A 39 1.01 -44.46 25.17
C ASN A 39 1.40 -43.97 23.78
N ARG A 40 2.69 -43.83 23.48
CA ARG A 40 3.17 -43.42 22.16
C ARG A 40 2.80 -44.45 21.08
N LYS A 41 2.90 -45.71 21.34
CA LYS A 41 2.44 -46.81 20.42
C LYS A 41 0.97 -46.62 20.05
N LYS A 42 0.09 -46.50 21.06
CA LYS A 42 -1.36 -46.31 20.85
C LYS A 42 -1.65 -45.03 20.02
N GLN A 43 -0.93 -43.95 20.31
CA GLN A 43 -1.05 -42.69 19.58
C GLN A 43 -0.69 -42.88 18.10
N ILE A 44 0.46 -43.51 17.79
CA ILE A 44 0.90 -43.78 16.43
C ILE A 44 -0.10 -44.65 15.68
N GLU A 45 -0.60 -45.74 16.33
CA GLU A 45 -1.59 -46.62 15.71
C GLU A 45 -2.91 -45.88 15.42
N HIS A 46 -3.33 -45.01 16.31
CA HIS A 46 -4.51 -44.16 16.10
C HIS A 46 -4.29 -43.13 14.96
N GLU A 47 -3.15 -42.45 14.94
CA GLU A 47 -2.79 -41.47 13.90
C GLU A 47 -2.71 -42.14 12.51
N LEU A 48 -2.12 -43.34 12.42
CA LEU A 48 -2.05 -44.11 11.18
C LEU A 48 -3.43 -44.55 10.71
N ALA A 49 -4.27 -45.02 11.63
CA ALA A 49 -5.64 -45.47 11.32
C ALA A 49 -6.54 -44.30 10.90
N ALA A 50 -6.35 -43.13 11.49
CA ALA A 50 -7.08 -41.92 11.18
C ALA A 50 -6.55 -41.17 9.94
N GLY A 51 -5.41 -41.60 9.36
CA GLY A 51 -4.74 -40.90 8.26
C GLY A 51 -4.16 -39.53 8.66
N THR A 52 -3.96 -39.31 9.95
CA THR A 52 -3.43 -38.05 10.51
C THR A 52 -1.96 -38.15 10.95
N PHE A 53 -1.33 -39.30 10.62
CA PHE A 53 0.07 -39.52 10.96
C PHE A 53 0.97 -38.57 10.20
N LEU A 54 1.76 -37.79 10.95
CA LEU A 54 2.77 -36.90 10.36
C LEU A 54 4.06 -37.69 10.09
N ILE A 55 4.48 -37.68 8.84
CA ILE A 55 5.78 -38.23 8.46
C ILE A 55 6.88 -37.49 9.24
N PRO A 56 7.71 -38.20 9.99
CA PRO A 56 8.79 -37.59 10.74
C PRO A 56 9.77 -36.87 9.80
N SER A 57 9.91 -35.57 9.95
CA SER A 57 10.75 -34.73 9.11
C SER A 57 11.75 -33.95 9.97
N SER A 58 13.00 -33.89 9.51
CA SER A 58 14.06 -33.06 10.10
C SER A 58 14.20 -31.68 9.41
N VAL A 59 13.29 -31.35 8.49
CA VAL A 59 13.30 -30.07 7.78
C VAL A 59 13.30 -28.92 8.79
N THR A 60 14.26 -28.03 8.64
CA THR A 60 14.41 -26.85 9.48
C THR A 60 13.49 -25.71 9.02
N VAL A 61 13.27 -24.72 9.89
CA VAL A 61 12.52 -23.51 9.55
C VAL A 61 13.15 -22.78 8.36
N ALA A 62 14.49 -22.72 8.33
CA ALA A 62 15.21 -22.06 7.22
C ALA A 62 14.97 -22.78 5.89
N GLU A 63 15.13 -24.08 5.85
CA GLU A 63 14.91 -24.90 4.64
C GLU A 63 13.47 -24.79 4.16
N PHE A 64 12.50 -24.91 5.06
CA PHE A 64 11.09 -24.78 4.73
C PHE A 64 10.75 -23.40 4.15
N LEU A 65 11.16 -22.31 4.81
CA LEU A 65 10.83 -20.94 4.37
C LEU A 65 11.48 -20.58 3.03
N MET A 66 12.71 -21.06 2.80
CA MET A 66 13.42 -20.80 1.53
C MET A 66 12.86 -21.62 0.37
N ASP A 67 12.28 -22.79 0.62
CA ASP A 67 11.54 -23.58 -0.38
C ASP A 67 10.12 -23.03 -0.62
N TRP A 68 9.43 -22.64 0.46
CA TRP A 68 8.07 -22.12 0.43
C TRP A 68 7.95 -20.76 -0.32
N LEU A 69 8.91 -19.85 -0.10
CA LEU A 69 8.82 -18.46 -0.61
C LEU A 69 8.72 -18.37 -2.14
N PRO A 70 9.57 -19.05 -2.95
CA PRO A 70 9.46 -19.03 -4.41
C PRO A 70 8.13 -19.63 -4.91
N LYS A 71 7.68 -20.73 -4.29
CA LYS A 71 6.41 -21.40 -4.63
C LYS A 71 5.22 -20.46 -4.45
N GLN A 72 5.20 -19.70 -3.34
CA GLN A 72 4.14 -18.71 -3.11
C GLN A 72 4.24 -17.53 -4.04
N CYS A 73 5.45 -17.09 -4.36
CA CYS A 73 5.67 -16.03 -5.32
C CYS A 73 5.04 -16.35 -6.68
N SER A 74 5.31 -17.55 -7.21
CA SER A 74 4.75 -18.04 -8.47
C SER A 74 3.23 -18.24 -8.39
N LYS A 75 2.74 -18.89 -7.32
CA LYS A 75 1.30 -19.17 -7.12
C LYS A 75 0.44 -17.90 -7.09
N HIS A 76 0.90 -16.86 -6.38
CA HIS A 76 0.15 -15.62 -6.16
C HIS A 76 0.59 -14.46 -7.05
N LYS A 77 1.49 -14.70 -8.00
CA LYS A 77 2.04 -13.66 -8.90
C LYS A 77 2.45 -12.40 -8.14
N TRP A 78 3.30 -12.56 -7.12
CA TRP A 78 3.72 -11.43 -6.30
C TRP A 78 4.53 -10.43 -7.11
N ALA A 79 4.41 -9.16 -6.75
CA ALA A 79 5.32 -8.16 -7.30
C ALA A 79 6.75 -8.39 -6.81
N PRO A 80 7.79 -8.08 -7.62
CA PRO A 80 9.19 -8.24 -7.24
C PRO A 80 9.52 -7.67 -5.87
N LYS A 81 8.98 -6.49 -5.54
CA LYS A 81 9.22 -5.84 -4.24
C LYS A 81 8.59 -6.59 -3.06
N THR A 82 7.47 -7.29 -3.29
CA THR A 82 6.84 -8.13 -2.26
C THR A 82 7.71 -9.35 -1.96
N TYR A 83 8.26 -9.98 -3.00
CA TYR A 83 9.21 -11.08 -2.85
C TYR A 83 10.46 -10.62 -2.07
N GLU A 84 11.09 -9.51 -2.48
CA GLU A 84 12.26 -8.94 -1.79
C GLU A 84 12.00 -8.65 -0.30
N SER A 85 10.85 -8.03 -0.01
CA SER A 85 10.48 -7.71 1.37
C SER A 85 10.32 -8.95 2.23
N ASN A 86 9.63 -9.98 1.71
CA ASN A 86 9.43 -11.23 2.43
C ASN A 86 10.76 -12.00 2.58
N LEU A 87 11.59 -12.06 1.53
CA LEU A 87 12.93 -12.66 1.59
C LEU A 87 13.80 -11.97 2.64
N SER A 88 13.82 -10.63 2.63
CA SER A 88 14.56 -9.85 3.63
C SER A 88 14.06 -10.12 5.05
N THR A 89 12.76 -10.23 5.26
CA THR A 89 12.16 -10.56 6.55
C THR A 89 12.59 -11.97 7.01
N ILE A 90 12.54 -12.93 6.11
CA ILE A 90 12.98 -14.32 6.41
C ILE A 90 14.46 -14.35 6.78
N GLN A 91 15.31 -13.79 5.93
CA GLN A 91 16.77 -13.85 6.12
C GLN A 91 17.27 -13.06 7.33
N ASN A 92 16.65 -11.91 7.63
CA ASN A 92 17.19 -10.99 8.62
C ASN A 92 16.47 -11.03 9.97
N LEU A 93 15.20 -11.44 10.00
CA LEU A 93 14.36 -11.39 11.21
C LEU A 93 13.86 -12.76 11.67
N ILE A 94 13.97 -13.81 10.87
CA ILE A 94 13.47 -15.14 11.23
C ILE A 94 14.62 -16.15 11.32
N ILE A 95 15.35 -16.38 10.23
CA ILE A 95 16.42 -17.38 10.16
C ILE A 95 17.48 -17.21 11.25
N PRO A 96 17.96 -16.00 11.59
CA PRO A 96 18.99 -15.84 12.62
C PRO A 96 18.59 -16.31 14.01
N TYR A 97 17.29 -16.45 14.29
CA TYR A 97 16.76 -16.74 15.62
C TYR A 97 16.17 -18.16 15.76
N ILE A 98 15.44 -18.61 14.75
CA ILE A 98 14.75 -19.90 14.78
C ILE A 98 15.04 -20.76 13.54
N GLY A 99 15.86 -20.30 12.61
CA GLY A 99 16.09 -20.96 11.32
C GLY A 99 16.66 -22.38 11.44
N SER A 100 17.50 -22.67 12.43
CA SER A 100 18.09 -23.99 12.67
C SER A 100 17.16 -24.98 13.39
N MET A 101 16.00 -24.53 13.84
CA MET A 101 15.04 -25.41 14.53
C MET A 101 14.28 -26.27 13.53
N GLU A 102 14.10 -27.55 13.85
CA GLU A 102 13.23 -28.44 13.08
C GLU A 102 11.76 -27.98 13.19
N MET A 103 11.06 -27.98 12.06
CA MET A 103 9.66 -27.54 11.97
C MET A 103 8.77 -28.27 12.99
N GLN A 104 8.88 -29.59 13.09
CA GLN A 104 8.05 -30.42 13.99
C GLN A 104 8.36 -30.23 15.48
N LYS A 105 9.48 -29.57 15.83
CA LYS A 105 9.83 -29.24 17.23
C LYS A 105 9.38 -27.84 17.65
N LEU A 106 8.83 -27.06 16.72
CA LEU A 106 8.31 -25.73 17.04
C LEU A 106 7.09 -25.79 17.95
N LYS A 107 7.06 -24.90 18.92
CA LYS A 107 5.95 -24.72 19.88
C LYS A 107 5.56 -23.24 19.94
N PRO A 108 4.35 -22.88 20.34
CA PRO A 108 3.91 -21.49 20.45
C PRO A 108 4.85 -20.58 21.26
N TYR A 109 5.43 -21.07 22.36
CA TYR A 109 6.36 -20.30 23.16
C TYR A 109 7.62 -19.86 22.41
N HIS A 110 8.06 -20.62 21.38
CA HIS A 110 9.19 -20.20 20.54
C HIS A 110 8.85 -18.96 19.70
N MET A 111 7.59 -18.82 19.29
CA MET A 111 7.10 -17.63 18.58
C MET A 111 7.06 -16.41 19.52
N GLU A 112 6.57 -16.57 20.73
CA GLU A 112 6.55 -15.52 21.74
C GLU A 112 7.96 -15.05 22.10
N ASN A 113 8.90 -15.98 22.26
CA ASN A 113 10.31 -15.68 22.49
C ASN A 113 10.93 -14.94 21.30
N LEU A 114 10.61 -15.34 20.06
CA LEU A 114 11.03 -14.65 18.85
C LEU A 114 10.55 -13.19 18.87
N TYR A 115 9.26 -12.95 19.10
CA TYR A 115 8.70 -11.59 19.12
C TYR A 115 9.31 -10.73 20.23
N THR A 116 9.50 -11.31 21.41
CA THR A 116 10.16 -10.64 22.54
C THR A 116 11.61 -10.29 22.22
N THR A 117 12.34 -11.19 21.53
CA THR A 117 13.72 -10.94 21.11
C THR A 117 13.77 -9.85 20.04
N LEU A 118 12.89 -9.91 19.04
CA LEU A 118 12.82 -8.91 17.98
C LEU A 118 12.49 -7.51 18.52
N SER A 119 11.65 -7.40 19.55
CA SER A 119 11.33 -6.10 20.15
C SER A 119 12.54 -5.40 20.80
N LYS A 120 13.55 -6.17 21.18
CA LYS A 120 14.81 -5.70 21.75
C LYS A 120 15.97 -5.68 20.74
N THR A 121 15.69 -6.04 19.49
CA THR A 121 16.69 -6.12 18.42
C THR A 121 16.85 -4.77 17.73
N PRO A 122 18.07 -4.22 17.63
CA PRO A 122 18.31 -3.01 16.86
C PRO A 122 18.04 -3.22 15.38
N CYS A 123 17.52 -2.19 14.70
CA CYS A 123 17.32 -2.21 13.25
C CYS A 123 18.65 -2.42 12.52
N GLY A 124 18.66 -3.31 11.52
CA GLY A 124 19.87 -3.58 10.72
C GLY A 124 20.86 -4.53 11.37
N SER A 125 20.48 -5.23 12.47
CA SER A 125 21.35 -6.22 13.12
C SER A 125 21.80 -7.36 12.19
N TYR A 126 20.98 -7.66 11.17
CA TYR A 126 21.30 -8.63 10.13
C TYR A 126 21.01 -8.06 8.75
N ILE A 127 21.86 -8.37 7.77
CA ILE A 127 21.68 -8.09 6.35
C ILE A 127 22.02 -9.37 5.59
N GLU A 128 21.08 -9.84 4.77
CA GLU A 128 21.22 -11.12 4.03
C GLU A 128 21.59 -12.30 4.94
N GLY A 129 21.01 -12.34 6.14
CA GLY A 129 21.27 -13.35 7.16
C GLY A 129 22.61 -13.19 7.91
N LYS A 130 23.46 -12.25 7.53
CA LYS A 130 24.75 -11.99 8.15
C LYS A 130 24.65 -10.91 9.22
N LYS A 131 25.19 -11.20 10.42
CA LYS A 131 25.23 -10.26 11.52
C LYS A 131 26.07 -9.03 11.16
N GLN A 132 25.59 -7.84 11.51
CA GLN A 132 26.25 -6.58 11.23
C GLN A 132 26.82 -5.96 12.49
N GLU A 133 27.92 -5.23 12.33
CA GLU A 133 28.43 -4.32 13.36
C GLU A 133 27.67 -3.00 13.26
N LEU A 134 27.03 -2.61 14.36
CA LEU A 134 26.20 -1.41 14.41
C LEU A 134 26.94 -0.29 15.17
N THR A 135 26.80 0.94 14.67
CA THR A 135 27.24 2.13 15.39
C THR A 135 26.37 2.37 16.62
N GLU A 136 26.85 3.12 17.62
CA GLU A 136 26.10 3.40 18.85
C GLU A 136 24.74 4.04 18.58
N LYS A 137 24.63 4.93 17.60
CA LYS A 137 23.35 5.53 17.18
C LYS A 137 22.38 4.50 16.58
N GLN A 138 22.90 3.52 15.84
CA GLN A 138 22.07 2.45 15.25
C GLN A 138 21.57 1.46 16.32
N LYS A 139 22.38 1.17 17.35
CA LYS A 139 22.00 0.29 18.47
C LYS A 139 20.80 0.82 19.27
N GLN A 140 20.54 2.12 19.23
CA GLN A 140 19.41 2.76 19.92
C GLN A 140 18.10 2.70 19.14
N ARG A 141 18.12 2.25 17.88
CA ARG A 141 16.94 2.17 17.01
C ARG A 141 16.44 0.74 16.91
N PHE A 142 15.43 0.41 17.70
CA PHE A 142 14.83 -0.93 17.75
C PHE A 142 13.77 -1.16 16.65
N LEU A 143 13.47 -2.44 16.40
CA LEU A 143 12.41 -2.83 15.49
C LEU A 143 11.05 -2.35 16.02
N SER A 144 10.22 -1.83 15.11
CA SER A 144 8.88 -1.36 15.47
C SER A 144 7.91 -2.52 15.66
N GLY A 145 6.86 -2.31 16.48
CA GLY A 145 5.77 -3.28 16.60
C GLY A 145 5.12 -3.63 15.27
N THR A 146 5.06 -2.69 14.33
CA THR A 146 4.57 -2.94 12.97
C THR A 146 5.47 -3.95 12.23
N THR A 147 6.80 -3.85 12.36
CA THR A 147 7.73 -4.82 11.76
C THR A 147 7.55 -6.21 12.34
N ILE A 148 7.37 -6.31 13.67
CA ILE A 148 7.14 -7.59 14.36
C ILE A 148 5.79 -8.19 13.95
N HIS A 149 4.77 -7.36 13.80
CA HIS A 149 3.48 -7.80 13.26
C HIS A 149 3.59 -8.37 11.83
N GLU A 150 4.41 -7.78 10.96
CA GLU A 150 4.65 -8.33 9.62
C GLU A 150 5.39 -9.67 9.66
N VAL A 151 6.34 -9.89 10.59
CA VAL A 151 6.97 -11.18 10.84
C VAL A 151 5.90 -12.21 11.27
N HIS A 152 5.03 -11.85 12.22
CA HIS A 152 3.93 -12.71 12.67
C HIS A 152 3.01 -13.10 11.51
N ARG A 153 2.58 -12.14 10.69
CA ARG A 153 1.72 -12.36 9.53
C ARG A 153 2.37 -13.30 8.50
N LEU A 154 3.66 -13.10 8.23
CA LEU A 154 4.41 -13.94 7.29
C LEU A 154 4.53 -15.38 7.79
N LEU A 155 4.92 -15.58 9.06
CA LEU A 155 5.00 -16.90 9.69
C LEU A 155 3.63 -17.57 9.78
N GLY A 156 2.58 -16.83 10.11
CA GLY A 156 1.21 -17.34 10.13
C GLY A 156 0.79 -17.92 8.79
N THR A 157 1.06 -17.20 7.71
CA THR A 157 0.80 -17.68 6.35
C THR A 157 1.66 -18.89 6.01
N ALA A 158 2.97 -18.83 6.24
CA ALA A 158 3.90 -19.90 5.88
C ALA A 158 3.61 -21.19 6.64
N PHE A 159 3.34 -21.12 7.95
CA PHE A 159 3.09 -22.32 8.74
C PHE A 159 1.68 -22.89 8.54
N GLN A 160 0.72 -22.09 8.06
CA GLN A 160 -0.54 -22.64 7.57
C GLN A 160 -0.31 -23.53 6.33
N TYR A 161 0.55 -23.11 5.40
CA TYR A 161 0.97 -23.96 4.28
C TYR A 161 1.74 -25.19 4.76
N ALA A 162 2.56 -25.10 5.81
CA ALA A 162 3.23 -26.27 6.38
C ALA A 162 2.23 -27.30 6.92
N VAL A 163 1.09 -26.85 7.47
CA VAL A 163 -0.01 -27.73 7.87
C VAL A 163 -0.70 -28.35 6.65
N GLU A 164 -1.02 -27.53 5.63
CA GLU A 164 -1.62 -28.03 4.38
C GLU A 164 -0.73 -29.03 3.64
N TRP A 165 0.59 -28.89 3.74
CA TRP A 165 1.57 -29.80 3.12
C TRP A 165 1.88 -31.02 4.01
N GLY A 166 1.22 -31.17 5.17
CA GLY A 166 1.45 -32.29 6.07
C GLY A 166 2.80 -32.30 6.79
N ILE A 167 3.51 -31.16 6.84
CA ILE A 167 4.78 -30.99 7.57
C ILE A 167 4.52 -30.77 9.07
N LEU A 168 3.44 -30.06 9.40
CA LEU A 168 3.01 -29.74 10.76
C LEU A 168 1.58 -30.24 11.00
N ALA A 169 1.30 -30.74 12.21
CA ALA A 169 -0.08 -31.07 12.64
C ALA A 169 -0.91 -29.79 12.89
N LYS A 170 -0.26 -28.76 13.42
CA LYS A 170 -0.88 -27.49 13.79
C LYS A 170 0.14 -26.36 13.70
N SER A 171 -0.30 -25.18 13.27
CA SER A 171 0.54 -23.99 13.27
C SER A 171 0.95 -23.61 14.71
N PRO A 172 2.25 -23.37 14.98
CA PRO A 172 2.73 -22.89 16.26
C PRO A 172 2.56 -21.38 16.44
N VAL A 173 2.09 -20.63 15.42
CA VAL A 173 1.89 -19.19 15.50
C VAL A 173 0.67 -18.89 16.36
N PRO A 174 0.80 -18.08 17.43
CA PRO A 174 -0.32 -17.68 18.27
C PRO A 174 -1.42 -16.97 17.46
N VAL A 175 -2.67 -17.05 17.93
CA VAL A 175 -3.79 -16.33 17.32
C VAL A 175 -3.63 -14.82 17.53
N ASP A 176 -3.17 -14.44 18.74
CA ASP A 176 -2.95 -13.04 19.09
C ASP A 176 -1.69 -12.49 18.42
N SER A 177 -1.86 -11.48 17.60
CA SER A 177 -0.75 -10.82 16.92
C SER A 177 -0.12 -9.73 17.78
N PRO A 178 1.20 -9.49 17.66
CA PRO A 178 1.85 -8.33 18.27
C PRO A 178 1.18 -7.01 17.87
N LYS A 179 1.01 -6.09 18.82
CA LYS A 179 0.38 -4.80 18.55
C LYS A 179 1.21 -3.98 17.56
N LYS A 180 0.54 -3.38 16.59
CA LYS A 180 1.18 -2.40 15.70
C LYS A 180 1.48 -1.13 16.49
N SER A 181 2.66 -0.56 16.24
CA SER A 181 2.95 0.79 16.70
C SER A 181 2.25 1.80 15.80
N THR A 182 1.32 2.57 16.32
CA THR A 182 0.74 3.73 15.64
C THR A 182 1.56 4.96 16.04
N GLN A 183 2.28 5.55 15.10
CA GLN A 183 2.86 6.89 15.27
C GLN A 183 1.98 7.88 14.52
N GLU A 184 1.62 8.97 15.17
CA GLU A 184 1.02 10.11 14.52
C GLU A 184 1.97 10.63 13.44
N ARG A 185 1.42 10.86 12.26
CA ARG A 185 2.22 11.35 11.13
C ARG A 185 2.12 12.87 11.10
N THR A 186 3.27 13.53 11.15
CA THR A 186 3.34 14.96 10.88
C THR A 186 2.91 15.21 9.44
N ILE A 187 2.00 16.13 9.24
CA ILE A 187 1.55 16.65 7.93
C ILE A 187 1.80 18.15 7.90
N TRP A 188 2.01 18.68 6.72
CA TRP A 188 2.15 20.13 6.50
C TRP A 188 0.81 20.80 6.33
N THR A 189 0.70 22.03 6.85
CA THR A 189 -0.42 22.93 6.57
C THR A 189 -0.35 23.43 5.13
N VAL A 190 -1.41 24.12 4.68
CA VAL A 190 -1.46 24.72 3.32
C VAL A 190 -0.38 25.78 3.14
N GLU A 191 -0.18 26.58 4.19
CA GLU A 191 0.81 27.65 4.23
C GLU A 191 2.22 27.07 4.14
N GLU A 192 2.51 26.02 4.90
CA GLU A 192 3.79 25.29 4.84
C GLU A 192 4.01 24.64 3.48
N MET A 193 2.98 24.00 2.89
CA MET A 193 3.08 23.39 1.56
C MET A 193 3.42 24.43 0.49
N ARG A 194 2.77 25.60 0.53
CA ARG A 194 3.00 26.70 -0.42
C ARG A 194 4.40 27.29 -0.24
N ALA A 195 4.75 27.68 0.99
CA ALA A 195 6.05 28.25 1.29
C ALA A 195 7.20 27.29 0.95
N ALA A 196 7.03 25.99 1.23
CA ALA A 196 8.01 24.98 0.87
C ALA A 196 8.19 24.85 -0.64
N LEU A 197 7.09 24.83 -1.41
CA LEU A 197 7.15 24.78 -2.87
C LEU A 197 7.89 26.00 -3.44
N ASP A 198 7.54 27.20 -2.97
CA ASP A 198 8.13 28.47 -3.42
C ASP A 198 9.63 28.57 -3.10
N SER A 199 10.12 27.88 -2.07
CA SER A 199 11.53 27.89 -1.66
C SER A 199 12.41 26.85 -2.36
N MET A 200 11.83 25.95 -3.18
CA MET A 200 12.57 24.89 -3.87
C MET A 200 13.17 25.38 -5.18
N GLU A 201 14.50 25.55 -5.21
CA GLU A 201 15.22 26.01 -6.41
C GLU A 201 15.55 24.88 -7.42
N ASP A 202 15.66 23.63 -6.94
CA ASP A 202 15.96 22.48 -7.80
C ASP A 202 14.73 22.11 -8.66
N PRO A 203 14.79 22.23 -10.00
CA PRO A 203 13.61 22.08 -10.86
C PRO A 203 13.05 20.66 -10.83
N ILE A 204 13.89 19.64 -10.64
CA ILE A 204 13.44 18.23 -10.51
C ILE A 204 12.66 18.06 -9.21
N LEU A 205 13.16 18.63 -8.11
CA LEU A 205 12.50 18.53 -6.81
C LEU A 205 11.21 19.35 -6.80
N HIS A 206 11.24 20.59 -7.31
CA HIS A 206 10.10 21.49 -7.38
C HIS A 206 8.93 20.82 -8.13
N LEU A 207 9.17 20.36 -9.35
CA LEU A 207 8.15 19.68 -10.15
C LEU A 207 7.64 18.41 -9.49
N ALA A 208 8.51 17.60 -8.88
CA ALA A 208 8.11 16.39 -8.18
C ALA A 208 7.21 16.68 -6.97
N VAL A 209 7.52 17.71 -6.20
CA VAL A 209 6.71 18.17 -5.07
C VAL A 209 5.39 18.76 -5.56
N HIS A 210 5.40 19.62 -6.58
CA HIS A 210 4.19 20.22 -7.14
C HIS A 210 3.21 19.15 -7.65
N LEU A 211 3.68 18.18 -8.42
CA LEU A 211 2.87 17.02 -8.85
C LEU A 211 2.32 16.23 -7.67
N THR A 212 3.12 16.07 -6.59
CA THR A 212 2.65 15.38 -5.39
C THR A 212 1.56 16.17 -4.67
N LEU A 213 1.69 17.49 -4.60
CA LEU A 213 0.70 18.34 -3.93
C LEU A 213 -0.62 18.40 -4.71
N VAL A 214 -0.57 18.43 -6.04
CA VAL A 214 -1.77 18.48 -6.89
C VAL A 214 -2.46 17.11 -6.96
N GLY A 215 -1.71 16.03 -7.22
CA GLY A 215 -2.26 14.70 -7.51
C GLY A 215 -2.09 13.67 -6.40
N ALA A 216 -1.54 14.04 -5.25
CA ALA A 216 -1.20 13.14 -4.16
C ALA A 216 -0.42 11.89 -4.63
N LEU A 217 0.60 12.08 -5.48
CA LEU A 217 1.34 11.01 -6.12
C LEU A 217 2.31 10.29 -5.18
N ARG A 218 2.60 9.01 -5.51
CA ARG A 218 3.71 8.26 -4.91
C ARG A 218 5.01 8.55 -5.65
N GLU A 219 6.17 8.49 -4.97
CA GLU A 219 7.49 8.72 -5.59
C GLU A 219 7.68 7.93 -6.90
N GLY A 220 7.32 6.67 -6.90
CA GLY A 220 7.46 5.81 -8.09
C GLY A 220 6.49 6.16 -9.21
N GLU A 221 5.31 6.70 -8.91
CA GLU A 221 4.35 7.19 -9.89
C GLU A 221 4.88 8.45 -10.58
N ILE A 222 5.46 9.39 -9.81
CA ILE A 222 6.04 10.65 -10.32
C ILE A 222 7.11 10.36 -11.38
N VAL A 223 8.13 9.59 -11.01
CA VAL A 223 9.25 9.28 -11.92
C VAL A 223 8.87 8.23 -12.97
N GLY A 224 7.71 7.60 -12.84
CA GLY A 224 7.13 6.69 -13.82
C GLY A 224 6.33 7.38 -14.93
N LEU A 225 6.09 8.69 -14.83
CA LEU A 225 5.41 9.47 -15.87
C LEU A 225 6.27 9.57 -17.14
N THR A 226 5.59 9.51 -18.28
CA THR A 226 6.15 9.79 -19.61
C THR A 226 5.45 11.00 -20.21
N PRO A 227 6.02 11.69 -21.23
CA PRO A 227 5.35 12.81 -21.90
C PRO A 227 3.97 12.45 -22.46
N GLU A 228 3.78 11.20 -22.91
CA GLU A 228 2.51 10.71 -23.46
C GLU A 228 1.39 10.57 -22.41
N ASP A 229 1.75 10.57 -21.13
CA ASP A 229 0.74 10.58 -20.05
C ASP A 229 0.09 11.95 -19.83
N ILE A 230 0.59 13.01 -20.50
CA ILE A 230 0.19 14.38 -20.32
C ILE A 230 -0.66 14.83 -21.51
N ASP A 231 -1.85 15.33 -21.24
CA ASP A 231 -2.71 16.00 -22.20
C ASP A 231 -2.99 17.42 -21.72
N PHE A 232 -2.47 18.41 -22.45
CA PHE A 232 -2.63 19.82 -22.10
C PHE A 232 -3.99 20.41 -22.47
N ASP A 233 -4.72 19.75 -23.36
CA ASP A 233 -5.95 20.30 -23.96
C ASP A 233 -7.20 19.45 -23.64
N ALA A 234 -7.07 18.45 -22.78
CA ALA A 234 -8.19 17.65 -22.30
C ALA A 234 -9.25 18.52 -21.57
N ALA A 235 -10.49 18.06 -21.54
CA ALA A 235 -11.59 18.57 -20.69
C ALA A 235 -11.73 20.11 -20.71
N ASP A 236 -12.14 20.66 -21.84
CA ASP A 236 -12.39 22.11 -22.02
C ASP A 236 -11.16 23.02 -21.74
N GLY A 237 -9.97 22.53 -22.07
CA GLY A 237 -8.71 23.25 -21.88
C GLY A 237 -8.08 23.10 -20.50
N ILE A 238 -8.73 22.35 -19.61
CA ILE A 238 -8.11 21.90 -18.35
C ILE A 238 -7.19 20.71 -18.69
N GLY A 239 -5.87 20.89 -18.55
CA GLY A 239 -4.92 19.80 -18.81
C GLY A 239 -5.09 18.66 -17.82
N THR A 240 -4.76 17.45 -18.26
CA THR A 240 -4.77 16.25 -17.44
C THR A 240 -3.46 15.48 -17.55
N PHE A 241 -3.19 14.62 -16.57
CA PHE A 241 -2.16 13.59 -16.67
C PHE A 241 -2.65 12.27 -16.10
N CYS A 242 -2.21 11.17 -16.72
CA CYS A 242 -2.66 9.83 -16.38
C CYS A 242 -1.61 9.10 -15.54
N ILE A 243 -2.03 8.53 -14.41
CA ILE A 243 -1.19 7.65 -13.59
C ILE A 243 -1.56 6.21 -13.91
N ASN A 244 -0.70 5.52 -14.65
CA ASN A 244 -0.88 4.12 -15.06
C ASN A 244 0.39 3.30 -14.91
N LYS A 245 1.51 3.93 -14.53
CA LYS A 245 2.84 3.35 -14.42
C LYS A 245 3.51 3.74 -13.11
N SER A 246 4.50 2.96 -12.71
CA SER A 246 5.32 3.26 -11.54
C SER A 246 6.72 2.70 -11.75
N MET A 247 7.73 3.50 -11.45
CA MET A 247 9.14 3.11 -11.51
C MET A 247 9.63 2.67 -10.13
N GLN A 248 10.41 1.60 -10.10
CA GLN A 248 11.05 1.12 -8.88
C GLN A 248 12.36 0.39 -9.18
N ARG A 249 13.27 0.40 -8.20
CA ARG A 249 14.50 -0.42 -8.25
C ARG A 249 14.25 -1.72 -7.50
N VAL A 250 14.62 -2.84 -8.13
CA VAL A 250 14.38 -4.20 -7.62
C VAL A 250 15.64 -5.04 -7.77
N ARG A 251 15.80 -6.08 -6.95
CA ARG A 251 16.86 -7.07 -7.09
C ARG A 251 16.64 -7.91 -8.35
N LYS A 252 17.73 -8.21 -9.07
CA LYS A 252 17.68 -9.08 -10.25
C LYS A 252 17.17 -10.49 -9.91
N GLU A 253 17.54 -10.99 -8.73
CA GLU A 253 17.03 -12.25 -8.23
C GLU A 253 15.48 -12.26 -8.16
N ALA A 254 14.88 -11.19 -7.66
CA ALA A 254 13.43 -11.06 -7.57
C ALA A 254 12.76 -10.97 -8.96
N LEU A 255 13.44 -10.38 -9.94
CA LEU A 255 12.94 -10.35 -11.33
C LEU A 255 12.87 -11.74 -11.95
N ASN A 256 13.86 -12.60 -11.65
CA ASN A 256 13.91 -13.96 -12.17
C ASN A 256 12.85 -14.90 -11.54
N GLN A 257 12.35 -14.55 -10.36
CA GLN A 257 11.35 -15.32 -9.62
C GLN A 257 9.90 -14.88 -9.89
N VAL A 258 9.74 -13.70 -10.52
CA VAL A 258 8.42 -13.08 -10.70
C VAL A 258 8.12 -12.91 -12.18
N ASP A 259 7.14 -13.65 -12.66
CA ASP A 259 6.50 -13.42 -13.96
C ASP A 259 5.10 -12.85 -13.72
N ASP A 260 5.02 -11.53 -13.47
CA ASP A 260 3.74 -10.86 -13.20
C ASP A 260 3.14 -10.19 -14.45
N GLY A 261 3.85 -10.21 -15.58
CA GLY A 261 3.41 -9.57 -16.84
C GLY A 261 3.23 -8.05 -16.76
N CYS A 262 3.57 -7.45 -15.62
CA CYS A 262 3.36 -6.02 -15.36
C CYS A 262 4.58 -5.16 -15.71
N ILE A 263 5.73 -5.76 -16.05
CA ILE A 263 6.96 -5.04 -16.37
C ILE A 263 6.88 -4.50 -17.79
N ILE A 264 6.90 -3.17 -17.92
CA ILE A 264 6.85 -2.46 -19.21
C ILE A 264 8.26 -2.30 -19.78
N LYS A 265 9.23 -1.91 -18.92
CA LYS A 265 10.60 -1.63 -19.34
C LYS A 265 11.58 -1.94 -18.22
N VAL A 266 12.70 -2.54 -18.57
CA VAL A 266 13.88 -2.67 -17.70
C VAL A 266 14.91 -1.68 -18.23
N PHE A 267 15.38 -0.77 -17.37
CA PHE A 267 16.38 0.22 -17.75
C PHE A 267 17.78 -0.38 -17.70
N PRO A 268 18.68 0.07 -18.56
CA PRO A 268 20.08 -0.37 -18.53
C PRO A 268 20.73 -0.11 -17.16
N ASP A 269 21.51 -1.06 -16.70
CA ASP A 269 22.26 -0.90 -15.46
C ASP A 269 23.41 0.09 -15.64
N LYS A 270 23.59 1.00 -14.68
CA LYS A 270 24.70 1.97 -14.67
C LYS A 270 26.06 1.30 -14.44
N LEU A 271 26.08 0.14 -13.78
CA LEU A 271 27.24 -0.64 -13.44
C LEU A 271 27.01 -2.10 -13.83
N GLU A 272 27.94 -2.73 -14.53
CA GLU A 272 27.84 -4.12 -14.98
C GLU A 272 27.60 -5.12 -13.82
N ARG A 273 28.16 -4.85 -12.64
CA ARG A 273 28.04 -5.68 -11.44
C ARG A 273 26.82 -5.31 -10.56
N SER A 274 25.86 -4.56 -11.08
CA SER A 274 24.68 -4.21 -10.31
C SER A 274 23.85 -5.47 -9.96
N THR A 275 23.55 -5.66 -8.69
CA THR A 275 22.63 -6.70 -8.20
C THR A 275 21.14 -6.29 -8.30
N THR A 276 20.88 -5.04 -8.70
CA THR A 276 19.55 -4.47 -8.81
C THR A 276 19.35 -3.83 -10.18
N SER A 277 18.12 -3.86 -10.69
CA SER A 277 17.73 -3.16 -11.92
C SER A 277 16.60 -2.18 -11.66
N LEU A 278 16.59 -1.09 -12.42
CA LEU A 278 15.50 -0.13 -12.43
C LEU A 278 14.44 -0.62 -13.41
N ILE A 279 13.19 -0.69 -12.97
CA ILE A 279 12.08 -1.14 -13.82
C ILE A 279 10.95 -0.12 -13.83
N LEU A 280 10.29 -0.01 -14.96
CA LEU A 280 9.00 0.62 -15.14
C LEU A 280 7.94 -0.48 -15.22
N LYS A 281 6.92 -0.37 -14.43
CA LYS A 281 5.81 -1.34 -14.44
C LYS A 281 4.46 -0.66 -14.50
N SER A 282 3.46 -1.36 -15.00
CA SER A 282 2.06 -0.95 -14.92
C SER A 282 1.54 -0.98 -13.48
N THR A 283 0.49 -0.24 -13.20
CA THR A 283 -0.20 -0.31 -11.90
C THR A 283 -0.96 -1.64 -11.77
N LYS A 284 -0.92 -2.24 -10.56
CA LYS A 284 -1.50 -3.58 -10.31
C LYS A 284 -3.03 -3.65 -10.39
N THR A 285 -3.73 -2.56 -10.14
CA THR A 285 -5.18 -2.53 -9.98
C THR A 285 -5.79 -1.42 -10.82
N ALA A 286 -7.00 -1.65 -11.32
CA ALA A 286 -7.77 -0.62 -12.03
C ALA A 286 -7.93 0.67 -11.21
N SER A 287 -8.06 0.56 -9.88
CA SER A 287 -8.17 1.72 -8.98
C SER A 287 -6.87 2.54 -8.86
N SER A 288 -5.73 1.97 -9.27
CA SER A 288 -4.46 2.70 -9.30
C SER A 288 -4.27 3.48 -10.59
N CYS A 289 -5.00 3.11 -11.66
CA CYS A 289 -5.04 3.88 -12.91
C CYS A 289 -6.05 5.02 -12.74
N ARG A 290 -5.58 6.26 -12.88
CA ARG A 290 -6.40 7.44 -12.64
C ARG A 290 -5.92 8.65 -13.44
N THR A 291 -6.86 9.51 -13.80
CA THR A 291 -6.59 10.79 -14.44
C THR A 291 -6.65 11.91 -13.39
N ILE A 292 -5.65 12.77 -13.41
CA ILE A 292 -5.54 13.93 -12.53
C ILE A 292 -5.71 15.19 -13.37
N PHE A 293 -6.56 16.10 -12.91
CA PHE A 293 -6.71 17.42 -13.53
C PHE A 293 -5.60 18.37 -13.05
N MET A 294 -5.01 19.12 -13.98
CA MET A 294 -3.91 20.04 -13.67
C MET A 294 -4.45 21.39 -13.20
N THR A 295 -3.72 22.02 -12.29
CA THR A 295 -3.85 23.46 -12.08
C THR A 295 -3.15 24.22 -13.20
N SER A 296 -3.56 25.46 -13.46
CA SER A 296 -2.91 26.30 -14.48
C SER A 296 -1.41 26.48 -14.21
N ALA A 297 -1.02 26.64 -12.93
CA ALA A 297 0.37 26.77 -12.53
C ALA A 297 1.19 25.52 -12.87
N LEU A 298 0.67 24.31 -12.56
CA LEU A 298 1.33 23.06 -12.90
C LEU A 298 1.42 22.84 -14.42
N LYS A 299 0.37 23.22 -15.17
CA LYS A 299 0.36 23.15 -16.63
C LYS A 299 1.50 23.97 -17.24
N GLU A 300 1.69 25.21 -16.78
CA GLU A 300 2.77 26.08 -17.26
C GLU A 300 4.16 25.59 -16.84
N GLU A 301 4.29 25.03 -15.62
CA GLU A 301 5.55 24.44 -15.18
C GLU A 301 5.92 23.19 -16.01
N LEU A 302 4.97 22.32 -16.31
CA LEU A 302 5.19 21.14 -17.16
C LEU A 302 5.61 21.52 -18.57
N LYS A 303 5.02 22.56 -19.17
CA LYS A 303 5.45 23.09 -20.49
C LYS A 303 6.89 23.59 -20.44
N LYS A 304 7.26 24.36 -19.41
CA LYS A 304 8.64 24.82 -19.21
C LYS A 304 9.60 23.64 -19.05
N TRP A 305 9.21 22.64 -18.28
CA TRP A 305 10.00 21.43 -18.06
C TRP A 305 10.23 20.65 -19.37
N LEU A 306 9.21 20.44 -20.20
CA LEU A 306 9.35 19.77 -21.49
C LEU A 306 10.27 20.56 -22.45
N ASN A 307 10.18 21.89 -22.46
CA ASN A 307 11.10 22.72 -23.22
C ASN A 307 12.54 22.60 -22.73
N GLN A 308 12.75 22.49 -21.40
CA GLN A 308 14.07 22.26 -20.82
C GLN A 308 14.64 20.88 -21.23
N LEU A 309 13.82 19.84 -21.24
CA LEU A 309 14.24 18.50 -21.69
C LEU A 309 14.69 18.51 -23.15
N ALA A 310 13.94 19.20 -24.03
CA ALA A 310 14.32 19.36 -25.44
C ALA A 310 15.63 20.14 -25.60
N ALA A 311 15.83 21.18 -24.79
CA ALA A 311 17.06 21.96 -24.79
C ALA A 311 18.27 21.14 -24.31
N ASP A 312 18.10 20.29 -23.30
CA ASP A 312 19.16 19.41 -22.79
C ASP A 312 19.57 18.36 -23.81
N GLU A 313 18.63 17.80 -24.56
CA GLU A 313 18.88 16.88 -25.68
C GLU A 313 19.70 17.53 -26.78
N MET A 314 19.37 18.79 -27.13
CA MET A 314 20.08 19.55 -28.17
C MET A 314 21.50 19.93 -27.79
N LYS A 315 21.84 20.01 -26.48
CA LYS A 315 23.19 20.41 -26.03
C LYS A 315 24.27 19.37 -26.38
N ASP A 316 23.98 18.09 -26.24
CA ASP A 316 24.92 17.01 -26.55
C ASP A 316 24.15 15.77 -27.05
N PRO A 317 23.65 15.75 -28.29
CA PRO A 317 22.86 14.66 -28.83
C PRO A 317 23.62 13.33 -28.87
N THR A 318 24.95 13.37 -28.90
CA THR A 318 25.79 12.16 -29.00
C THR A 318 25.93 11.42 -27.68
N ARG A 319 25.79 12.11 -26.56
CA ARG A 319 25.88 11.56 -25.19
C ARG A 319 24.53 11.54 -24.47
N TYR A 320 23.50 12.02 -25.13
CA TYR A 320 22.17 11.99 -24.56
C TYR A 320 21.54 10.61 -24.70
N HIS A 321 21.02 10.08 -23.58
CA HIS A 321 20.38 8.76 -23.54
C HIS A 321 18.92 8.91 -23.20
N ASP A 322 18.07 9.15 -24.20
CA ASP A 322 16.65 9.31 -23.95
C ASP A 322 16.03 8.07 -23.29
N SER A 323 15.70 8.21 -22.03
CA SER A 323 15.01 7.18 -21.27
C SER A 323 13.53 7.08 -21.61
N GLY A 324 12.94 8.07 -22.30
CA GLY A 324 11.51 8.18 -22.57
C GLY A 324 10.68 8.63 -21.35
N MET A 325 11.32 8.98 -20.24
CA MET A 325 10.62 9.38 -19.02
C MET A 325 10.41 10.89 -18.95
N LEU A 326 9.36 11.37 -18.27
CA LEU A 326 9.18 12.78 -18.00
C LEU A 326 10.30 13.33 -17.09
N PHE A 327 10.67 12.56 -16.07
CA PHE A 327 11.76 12.92 -15.15
C PHE A 327 13.09 12.36 -15.65
N ARG A 328 13.88 13.21 -16.29
CA ARG A 328 15.21 12.91 -16.85
C ARG A 328 16.29 13.81 -16.24
N LEU A 329 17.48 13.27 -16.14
CA LEU A 329 18.70 14.04 -15.88
C LEU A 329 19.12 14.78 -17.15
N PRO A 330 20.00 15.80 -17.07
CA PRO A 330 20.47 16.53 -18.26
C PRO A 330 21.10 15.66 -19.35
N ASN A 331 21.56 14.46 -19.03
CA ASN A 331 22.09 13.46 -19.97
C ASN A 331 21.00 12.47 -20.47
N GLY A 332 19.72 12.72 -20.23
CA GLY A 332 18.59 11.90 -20.67
C GLY A 332 18.28 10.66 -19.84
N LEU A 333 19.14 10.27 -18.90
CA LEU A 333 18.90 9.12 -18.03
C LEU A 333 17.70 9.35 -17.09
N ALA A 334 16.94 8.30 -16.84
CA ALA A 334 15.79 8.35 -15.93
C ALA A 334 16.19 8.75 -14.51
N VAL A 335 15.42 9.63 -13.91
CA VAL A 335 15.49 9.97 -12.48
C VAL A 335 14.88 8.84 -11.67
N GLU A 336 15.64 8.35 -10.69
CA GLU A 336 15.19 7.27 -9.80
C GLU A 336 14.42 7.82 -8.58
N PRO A 337 13.45 7.09 -8.01
CA PRO A 337 12.72 7.53 -6.81
C PRO A 337 13.65 7.93 -5.66
N VAL A 338 14.75 7.20 -5.47
CA VAL A 338 15.72 7.49 -4.41
C VAL A 338 16.40 8.86 -4.58
N LEU A 339 16.54 9.36 -5.81
CA LEU A 339 17.14 10.67 -6.06
C LEU A 339 16.20 11.78 -5.59
N ILE A 340 14.89 11.68 -5.89
CA ILE A 340 13.88 12.62 -5.41
C ILE A 340 13.92 12.69 -3.88
N ARG A 341 13.92 11.53 -3.22
CA ARG A 341 13.99 11.45 -1.76
C ARG A 341 15.26 12.09 -1.19
N LYS A 342 16.41 11.85 -1.81
CA LYS A 342 17.68 12.45 -1.37
C LYS A 342 17.68 13.98 -1.55
N LYS A 343 17.16 14.48 -2.68
CA LYS A 343 17.02 15.93 -2.92
C LYS A 343 16.08 16.56 -1.89
N PHE A 344 14.94 15.93 -1.59
CA PHE A 344 13.99 16.40 -0.58
C PHE A 344 14.61 16.44 0.82
N LEU A 345 15.31 15.36 1.24
CA LEU A 345 16.00 15.35 2.52
C LEU A 345 17.08 16.44 2.62
N LYS A 346 17.87 16.63 1.55
CA LYS A 346 18.87 17.71 1.51
C LYS A 346 18.23 19.09 1.61
N TRP A 347 17.10 19.30 0.93
CA TRP A 347 16.35 20.55 1.03
C TRP A 347 15.83 20.75 2.46
N GLN A 348 15.25 19.72 3.11
CA GLN A 348 14.80 19.83 4.51
C GLN A 348 15.94 20.07 5.51
N ASP A 349 17.13 19.52 5.25
CA ASP A 349 18.30 19.78 6.11
C ASP A 349 18.76 21.25 6.00
N ALA A 350 18.50 21.91 4.87
CA ALA A 350 18.77 23.33 4.65
C ALA A 350 17.65 24.26 5.15
N HIS A 351 16.45 23.73 5.40
CA HIS A 351 15.25 24.49 5.78
C HIS A 351 14.62 23.93 7.07
N PRO A 352 15.30 24.11 8.23
CA PRO A 352 14.85 23.58 9.53
C PRO A 352 13.57 24.25 10.06
N GLU A 353 13.13 25.34 9.47
CA GLU A 353 11.87 26.05 9.76
C GLU A 353 10.63 25.23 9.42
N PHE A 354 10.73 24.26 8.48
CA PHE A 354 9.63 23.37 8.13
C PHE A 354 9.61 22.11 9.01
N PRO A 355 8.43 21.67 9.46
CA PRO A 355 8.31 20.40 10.16
C PRO A 355 8.88 19.22 9.33
N ARG A 356 9.72 18.40 9.96
CA ARG A 356 10.37 17.29 9.24
C ARG A 356 9.39 16.20 8.91
N ILE A 357 9.25 15.89 7.63
CA ILE A 357 8.41 14.83 7.10
C ILE A 357 9.20 13.95 6.11
N VAL A 358 8.73 12.75 5.85
CA VAL A 358 9.23 11.94 4.72
C VAL A 358 8.53 12.40 3.43
N PHE A 359 9.13 12.18 2.25
CA PHE A 359 8.52 12.58 0.97
C PHE A 359 7.07 12.09 0.82
N HIS A 360 6.78 10.87 1.26
CA HIS A 360 5.41 10.32 1.27
C HIS A 360 4.44 11.11 2.19
N GLY A 361 4.96 11.87 3.15
CA GLY A 361 4.19 12.80 3.98
C GLY A 361 3.52 13.91 3.18
N LEU A 362 4.15 14.38 2.08
CA LEU A 362 3.55 15.35 1.15
C LEU A 362 2.24 14.84 0.56
N ARG A 363 2.20 13.55 0.19
CA ARG A 363 0.97 12.91 -0.28
C ARG A 363 -0.12 12.88 0.80
N HIS A 364 0.26 12.66 2.06
CA HIS A 364 -0.70 12.72 3.17
C HIS A 364 -1.21 14.15 3.38
N SER A 365 -0.33 15.15 3.37
CA SER A 365 -0.69 16.57 3.47
C SER A 365 -1.64 16.97 2.34
N SER A 366 -1.31 16.60 1.09
CA SER A 366 -2.15 16.85 -0.08
C SER A 366 -3.53 16.18 0.05
N ALA A 367 -3.57 14.89 0.37
CA ALA A 367 -4.84 14.16 0.50
C ALA A 367 -5.74 14.74 1.60
N THR A 368 -5.14 15.17 2.72
CA THR A 368 -5.83 15.85 3.81
C THR A 368 -6.40 17.20 3.38
N TYR A 369 -5.60 18.00 2.67
CA TYR A 369 -6.05 19.28 2.14
C TYR A 369 -7.17 19.10 1.11
N GLN A 370 -7.04 18.16 0.17
CA GLN A 370 -8.09 17.87 -0.80
C GLN A 370 -9.40 17.45 -0.13
N LEU A 371 -9.32 16.64 0.95
CA LEU A 371 -10.50 16.24 1.70
C LEU A 371 -11.16 17.41 2.43
N MET A 372 -10.36 18.35 2.93
CA MET A 372 -10.85 19.58 3.56
C MET A 372 -11.59 20.48 2.56
N ILE A 373 -10.98 20.76 1.40
CA ILE A 373 -11.57 21.66 0.39
C ILE A 373 -12.77 21.06 -0.34
N SER A 374 -12.85 19.71 -0.41
CA SER A 374 -13.99 19.00 -0.99
C SER A 374 -15.19 18.89 -0.03
N GLY A 375 -15.10 19.48 1.17
CA GLY A 375 -16.15 19.34 2.19
C GLY A 375 -16.31 17.91 2.72
N GLY A 376 -15.25 17.09 2.64
CA GLY A 376 -15.25 15.70 3.11
C GLY A 376 -15.69 14.67 2.05
N ASP A 377 -15.70 15.03 0.77
CA ASP A 377 -15.99 14.07 -0.31
C ASP A 377 -14.85 13.05 -0.46
N VAL A 378 -14.95 11.98 0.33
CA VAL A 378 -13.99 10.87 0.33
C VAL A 378 -13.88 10.21 -1.05
N LYS A 379 -14.98 10.15 -1.82
CA LYS A 379 -15.00 9.51 -3.14
C LYS A 379 -14.21 10.29 -4.18
N ALA A 380 -14.41 11.60 -4.25
CA ALA A 380 -13.66 12.48 -5.14
C ALA A 380 -12.14 12.42 -4.82
N VAL A 381 -11.79 12.53 -3.52
CA VAL A 381 -10.39 12.46 -3.08
C VAL A 381 -9.79 11.07 -3.31
N GLN A 382 -10.56 9.99 -3.11
CA GLN A 382 -10.11 8.63 -3.42
C GLN A 382 -9.81 8.48 -4.92
N GLY A 383 -10.63 9.04 -5.79
CA GLY A 383 -10.41 9.06 -7.24
C GLY A 383 -9.11 9.76 -7.62
N THR A 384 -8.79 10.91 -7.01
CA THR A 384 -7.55 11.65 -7.26
C THR A 384 -6.33 10.94 -6.65
N THR A 385 -6.44 10.47 -5.41
CA THR A 385 -5.29 9.91 -4.69
C THR A 385 -5.00 8.45 -5.04
N GLY A 386 -5.98 7.70 -5.55
CA GLY A 386 -5.84 6.27 -5.82
C GLY A 386 -5.62 5.43 -4.54
N HIS A 387 -6.28 5.77 -3.45
CA HIS A 387 -6.30 4.93 -2.25
C HIS A 387 -7.28 3.76 -2.45
N ALA A 388 -6.84 2.55 -2.14
CA ALA A 388 -7.65 1.34 -2.34
C ALA A 388 -8.88 1.29 -1.40
N THR A 389 -8.78 1.88 -0.21
CA THR A 389 -9.86 1.92 0.78
C THR A 389 -10.08 3.34 1.32
N ALA A 390 -11.35 3.66 1.61
CA ALA A 390 -11.73 4.92 2.24
C ALA A 390 -11.13 5.07 3.65
N ASP A 391 -10.94 3.96 4.37
CA ASP A 391 -10.37 3.94 5.72
C ASP A 391 -8.98 4.58 5.79
N MET A 392 -8.17 4.44 4.75
CA MET A 392 -6.85 5.08 4.68
C MET A 392 -6.93 6.61 4.66
N LEU A 393 -7.96 7.15 4.00
CA LEU A 393 -8.22 8.60 3.97
C LEU A 393 -8.83 9.06 5.28
N VAL A 394 -9.87 8.37 5.76
CA VAL A 394 -10.59 8.72 6.99
C VAL A 394 -9.65 8.70 8.21
N ASN A 395 -8.79 7.68 8.34
CA ASN A 395 -7.82 7.60 9.44
C ASN A 395 -6.76 8.71 9.38
N THR A 396 -6.39 9.18 8.17
CA THR A 396 -5.48 10.32 8.02
C THR A 396 -6.16 11.63 8.40
N TYR A 397 -7.48 11.74 8.15
CA TYR A 397 -8.30 12.93 8.43
C TYR A 397 -8.77 13.01 9.88
N ALA A 398 -8.80 11.91 10.63
CA ALA A 398 -9.33 11.87 12.01
C ALA A 398 -8.68 12.91 12.94
N HIS A 399 -7.46 13.35 12.65
CA HIS A 399 -6.74 14.36 13.45
C HIS A 399 -7.22 15.80 13.21
N ILE A 400 -7.93 16.09 12.10
CA ILE A 400 -8.41 17.46 11.76
C ILE A 400 -9.83 17.71 12.29
N GLN A 401 -10.45 16.72 12.91
CA GLN A 401 -11.87 16.72 13.27
C GLN A 401 -12.33 17.83 14.24
N GLN A 402 -11.41 18.48 14.96
CA GLN A 402 -11.86 19.44 15.97
C GLN A 402 -12.41 20.73 15.36
N SER A 403 -11.72 21.32 14.39
CA SER A 403 -12.23 22.50 13.64
C SER A 403 -13.46 22.16 12.79
N SER A 404 -13.44 20.97 12.15
CA SER A 404 -14.58 20.50 11.35
C SER A 404 -15.81 20.21 12.22
N ARG A 405 -15.63 19.75 13.48
CA ARG A 405 -16.74 19.54 14.42
C ARG A 405 -17.37 20.86 14.88
N VAL A 406 -16.56 21.89 15.10
CA VAL A 406 -17.05 23.23 15.42
C VAL A 406 -17.84 23.79 14.24
N GLU A 407 -17.31 23.66 13.03
CA GLU A 407 -17.98 24.10 11.81
C GLU A 407 -19.27 23.33 11.53
N LEU A 408 -19.27 22.02 11.78
CA LEU A 408 -20.47 21.18 11.68
C LEU A 408 -21.52 21.61 12.70
N GLY A 409 -21.12 21.91 13.95
CA GLY A 409 -22.00 22.44 14.98
C GLY A 409 -22.63 23.77 14.56
N ARG A 410 -21.83 24.66 13.97
CA ARG A 410 -22.31 25.96 13.47
C ARG A 410 -23.28 25.80 12.29
N LYS A 411 -22.94 24.97 11.32
CA LYS A 411 -23.83 24.66 10.19
C LYS A 411 -25.14 23.97 10.63
N PHE A 412 -25.05 23.12 11.65
CA PHE A 412 -26.25 22.51 12.24
C PHE A 412 -27.12 23.56 12.93
N GLU A 413 -26.51 24.48 13.69
CA GLU A 413 -27.23 25.59 14.33
C GLU A 413 -27.90 26.51 13.30
N GLU A 414 -27.14 26.90 12.26
CA GLU A 414 -27.64 27.72 11.15
C GLU A 414 -28.71 27.00 10.31
N GLY A 415 -28.52 25.71 10.02
CA GLY A 415 -29.51 24.98 9.19
C GLY A 415 -30.72 24.42 9.92
N PHE A 416 -30.53 23.96 11.17
CA PHE A 416 -31.59 23.31 11.93
C PHE A 416 -32.36 24.28 12.81
N TYR A 417 -31.70 25.25 13.43
CA TYR A 417 -32.31 26.24 14.30
C TYR A 417 -32.58 27.58 13.62
N ALA A 418 -32.08 27.82 12.41
CA ALA A 418 -32.54 28.98 11.62
C ALA A 418 -34.07 28.89 11.53
N LYS A 419 -34.74 29.72 12.25
CA LYS A 419 -36.18 29.93 12.02
C LYS A 419 -36.32 30.19 10.52
N GLN A 420 -37.07 29.33 9.81
CA GLN A 420 -37.69 29.80 8.60
C GLN A 420 -38.36 31.11 9.01
N GLU A 421 -37.79 32.23 8.62
CA GLU A 421 -38.57 33.46 8.58
C GLU A 421 -39.74 33.13 7.70
N SER A 422 -40.88 32.85 8.36
CA SER A 422 -42.13 32.86 7.67
C SER A 422 -42.16 34.17 6.91
N PRO A 423 -42.39 34.18 5.59
CA PRO A 423 -42.43 35.42 4.85
C PRO A 423 -43.33 36.36 5.66
N SER A 424 -42.74 37.46 6.17
CA SER A 424 -43.50 38.55 6.79
C SER A 424 -44.72 38.76 5.97
N PRO A 425 -45.94 38.78 6.58
CA PRO A 425 -47.09 39.13 5.81
C PRO A 425 -46.84 40.53 5.26
N GLN A 426 -46.38 40.58 4.01
CA GLN A 426 -46.43 41.83 3.25
C GLN A 426 -47.86 42.30 3.34
N ALA A 427 -48.02 43.50 3.89
CA ALA A 427 -49.32 44.16 3.96
C ALA A 427 -50.04 43.98 2.63
N VAL A 428 -51.13 43.21 2.66
CA VAL A 428 -51.99 42.99 1.52
C VAL A 428 -52.48 44.36 1.10
N PRO A 429 -52.14 44.87 -0.08
CA PRO A 429 -52.86 46.00 -0.64
C PRO A 429 -54.29 45.48 -0.87
N ALA A 430 -55.28 46.25 -0.45
CA ALA A 430 -56.68 45.94 -0.57
C ALA A 430 -57.02 45.33 -1.93
N ALA A 431 -57.88 44.29 -1.89
CA ALA A 431 -58.33 43.51 -3.00
C ALA A 431 -58.60 44.32 -4.29
N GLY A 432 -57.72 44.21 -5.23
CA GLY A 432 -57.97 44.42 -6.65
C GLY A 432 -58.15 43.03 -7.24
N GLU A 433 -59.21 42.74 -7.92
CA GLU A 433 -59.48 41.53 -8.64
C GLU A 433 -58.29 41.13 -9.52
N PRO A 434 -57.90 39.87 -9.64
CA PRO A 434 -56.80 39.42 -10.47
C PRO A 434 -57.16 39.62 -11.95
N THR A 435 -56.87 40.74 -12.51
CA THR A 435 -56.96 40.99 -13.95
C THR A 435 -55.78 40.28 -14.65
N ILE A 436 -55.98 39.06 -15.07
CA ILE A 436 -55.12 38.40 -16.05
C ILE A 436 -55.29 39.19 -17.36
N SER A 437 -54.21 39.77 -17.89
CA SER A 437 -54.31 40.50 -19.16
C SER A 437 -54.78 39.54 -20.25
N MET A 438 -55.67 40.00 -21.14
CA MET A 438 -56.22 39.20 -22.24
C MET A 438 -55.12 38.55 -23.10
N THR A 439 -53.97 39.22 -23.19
CA THR A 439 -52.77 38.73 -23.91
C THR A 439 -52.18 37.47 -23.23
N ALA A 440 -52.07 37.48 -21.88
CA ALA A 440 -51.52 36.34 -21.11
C ALA A 440 -52.53 35.13 -21.13
N LEU A 441 -53.83 35.42 -21.14
CA LEU A 441 -54.87 34.39 -21.27
C LEU A 441 -54.85 33.71 -22.66
N LEU A 442 -54.60 34.51 -23.71
CA LEU A 442 -54.50 34.03 -25.08
C LEU A 442 -53.20 33.18 -25.32
N GLU A 443 -52.12 33.53 -24.69
CA GLU A 443 -50.88 32.72 -24.74
C GLU A 443 -51.05 31.35 -23.99
N LEU A 444 -51.65 31.39 -22.82
CA LEU A 444 -51.97 30.15 -22.08
C LEU A 444 -52.92 29.24 -22.86
N LEU A 445 -53.94 29.83 -23.53
CA LEU A 445 -54.86 29.07 -24.37
C LEU A 445 -54.22 28.53 -25.66
N LYS A 446 -53.23 29.21 -26.23
CA LYS A 446 -52.49 28.68 -27.40
C LYS A 446 -51.70 27.43 -27.08
N ASN A 447 -51.14 27.34 -25.90
CA ASN A 447 -50.22 26.27 -25.48
C ASN A 447 -50.92 25.17 -24.64
N ALA A 448 -52.23 25.30 -24.35
CA ALA A 448 -52.96 24.31 -23.55
C ALA A 448 -53.35 23.07 -24.37
N ASP A 449 -53.38 21.93 -23.68
CA ASP A 449 -53.77 20.62 -24.23
C ASP A 449 -55.19 20.64 -24.78
N PRO A 450 -55.50 19.89 -25.86
CA PRO A 450 -56.88 19.84 -26.44
C PRO A 450 -58.00 19.56 -25.46
N GLU A 451 -57.78 18.74 -24.43
CA GLU A 451 -58.74 18.43 -23.38
C GLU A 451 -59.04 19.64 -22.48
N VAL A 452 -58.02 20.39 -22.10
CA VAL A 452 -58.15 21.60 -21.29
C VAL A 452 -58.86 22.71 -22.07
N LYS A 453 -58.64 22.81 -23.39
CA LYS A 453 -59.36 23.74 -24.29
C LYS A 453 -60.84 23.40 -24.40
N ALA A 454 -61.19 22.10 -24.42
CA ALA A 454 -62.59 21.66 -24.45
C ALA A 454 -63.35 21.96 -23.14
N GLN A 455 -62.72 21.73 -21.98
CA GLN A 455 -63.27 22.06 -20.66
C GLN A 455 -63.49 23.54 -20.44
N LEU A 456 -62.50 24.37 -20.85
CA LEU A 456 -62.64 25.84 -20.78
C LEU A 456 -63.73 26.40 -21.71
N ARG A 457 -63.95 25.81 -22.90
CA ARG A 457 -65.07 26.17 -23.76
C ARG A 457 -66.41 25.82 -23.13
N LEU A 458 -66.53 24.70 -22.43
CA LEU A 458 -67.73 24.32 -21.73
C LEU A 458 -68.08 25.27 -20.55
N ALA A 459 -67.01 25.68 -19.80
CA ALA A 459 -67.18 26.58 -18.65
C ALA A 459 -67.50 28.04 -19.04
N LEU A 460 -67.18 28.47 -20.26
CA LEU A 460 -67.53 29.80 -20.75
C LEU A 460 -68.86 29.89 -21.42
N LEU A 461 -69.60 28.79 -21.58
CA LEU A 461 -70.94 28.71 -22.15
C LEU A 461 -72.03 28.48 -21.11
N THR A 462 -71.68 28.33 -19.82
CA THR A 462 -72.55 28.30 -18.65
C THR A 462 -72.41 29.59 -17.86
#